data_91a35b6556c42a793ad3207491f3391f
#
_entry.id   91a35b6556c42a793ad3207491f3391f
#
_cell.length_a   1.000
_cell.length_b   1.000
_cell.length_c   1.000
_cell.angle_alpha   90.00
_cell.angle_beta   90.00
_cell.angle_gamma   90.00
#
_symmetry.space_group_name_H-M   'P 1'
#
loop_
_entity.id
_entity.type
_entity.pdbx_description
1 polymer ?
#
loop_
_entity_poly.entity_id
_entity_poly.type
_entity_poly.pdbx_seq_one_letter_code
_entity_poly.pdbx_strand_id
1 'polypeptide(L)'
;MKILGIGNAIVDVICKVKEQFISQNNLSKGNMKLIFNENEFQKLLANLKIEKTVSGGSVANSIVGLSQLKNEVGFIGKISDDDLGNKYEEGLRKENVDFFYTKKKENIPTGTCLILVTPDSERTMCTYLGIAGKISENDV
;
A
#
# COMPACT_ATOMS: atom_id res chain seq x y z
N MET A 1 -6.68 8.56 25.09
CA MET A 1 -6.48 7.10 24.94
C MET A 1 -5.43 6.92 23.87
N LYS A 2 -4.44 6.10 24.13
CA LYS A 2 -3.42 5.73 23.14
C LYS A 2 -3.83 4.45 22.45
N ILE A 3 -3.87 4.47 21.13
CA ILE A 3 -4.30 3.32 20.30
C ILE A 3 -3.16 2.97 19.38
N LEU A 4 -2.74 1.71 19.38
CA LEU A 4 -1.70 1.19 18.52
C LEU A 4 -2.29 0.17 17.53
N GLY A 5 -2.10 0.40 16.25
CA GLY A 5 -2.45 -0.55 15.20
C GLY A 5 -1.22 -1.29 14.69
N ILE A 6 -1.40 -2.57 14.37
CA ILE A 6 -0.37 -3.40 13.72
C ILE A 6 -0.98 -3.99 12.47
N GLY A 7 -0.32 -3.85 11.33
CA GLY A 7 -0.85 -4.38 10.08
C GLY A 7 0.11 -4.24 8.89
N ASN A 8 -0.35 -4.66 7.72
CA ASN A 8 0.41 -4.54 6.49
C ASN A 8 0.49 -3.07 6.05
N ALA A 9 1.70 -2.57 5.90
CA ALA A 9 1.98 -1.25 5.37
C ALA A 9 1.97 -1.32 3.84
N ILE A 10 0.88 -0.86 3.22
CA ILE A 10 0.65 -0.94 1.78
C ILE A 10 0.51 0.46 1.20
N VAL A 11 1.28 0.77 0.15
CA VAL A 11 1.09 2.00 -0.62
C VAL A 11 0.08 1.76 -1.72
N ASP A 12 -1.00 2.52 -1.73
CA ASP A 12 -1.98 2.53 -2.82
C ASP A 12 -1.46 3.40 -3.96
N VAL A 13 -1.29 2.79 -5.13
CA VAL A 13 -0.82 3.43 -6.36
C VAL A 13 -1.98 3.49 -7.35
N ILE A 14 -2.51 4.69 -7.56
CA ILE A 14 -3.70 4.91 -8.37
C ILE A 14 -3.29 5.21 -9.81
N CYS A 15 -3.81 4.42 -10.74
CA CYS A 15 -3.55 4.53 -12.18
C CYS A 15 -4.85 4.50 -12.97
N LYS A 16 -5.01 5.38 -13.94
CA LYS A 16 -6.08 5.27 -14.94
C LYS A 16 -5.67 4.33 -16.05
N VAL A 17 -6.56 3.42 -16.41
CA VAL A 17 -6.31 2.42 -17.46
C VAL A 17 -7.51 2.32 -18.39
N LYS A 18 -7.26 1.81 -19.61
CA LYS A 18 -8.32 1.45 -20.55
C LYS A 18 -8.86 0.05 -20.21
N GLU A 19 -10.10 -0.25 -20.63
CA GLU A 19 -10.70 -1.58 -20.47
C GLU A 19 -9.80 -2.72 -20.99
N GLN A 20 -9.12 -2.46 -22.12
CA GLN A 20 -8.21 -3.42 -22.75
C GLN A 20 -7.05 -3.82 -21.83
N PHE A 21 -6.57 -2.92 -20.96
CA PHE A 21 -5.49 -3.24 -20.03
C PHE A 21 -5.90 -4.36 -19.06
N ILE A 22 -7.14 -4.31 -18.58
CA ILE A 22 -7.69 -5.32 -17.66
C ILE A 22 -7.73 -6.70 -18.34
N SER A 23 -8.29 -6.77 -19.55
CA SER A 23 -8.41 -8.04 -20.29
C SER A 23 -7.07 -8.58 -20.76
N GLN A 24 -6.16 -7.74 -21.25
CA GLN A 24 -4.84 -8.14 -21.73
C GLN A 24 -3.93 -8.70 -20.62
N ASN A 25 -4.16 -8.29 -19.36
CA ASN A 25 -3.41 -8.75 -18.20
C ASN A 25 -4.14 -9.85 -17.42
N ASN A 26 -5.21 -10.42 -17.96
CA ASN A 26 -6.01 -11.48 -17.33
C ASN A 26 -6.50 -11.11 -15.93
N LEU A 27 -6.92 -9.87 -15.75
CA LEU A 27 -7.47 -9.38 -14.50
C LEU A 27 -9.00 -9.48 -14.49
N SER A 28 -9.57 -9.75 -13.34
CA SER A 28 -11.02 -9.71 -13.13
C SER A 28 -11.43 -8.30 -12.71
N LYS A 29 -12.10 -7.57 -13.60
CA LYS A 29 -12.54 -6.20 -13.35
C LYS A 29 -13.40 -6.11 -12.08
N GLY A 30 -13.14 -5.10 -11.27
CA GLY A 30 -13.84 -4.87 -10.01
C GLY A 30 -13.38 -5.75 -8.84
N ASN A 31 -12.44 -6.64 -9.06
CA ASN A 31 -11.94 -7.56 -8.04
C ASN A 31 -10.50 -7.20 -7.61
N MET A 32 -10.06 -7.87 -6.54
CA MET A 32 -8.69 -7.79 -6.08
C MET A 32 -7.95 -9.10 -6.42
N LYS A 33 -6.78 -8.96 -7.02
CA LYS A 33 -5.84 -10.06 -7.25
C LYS A 33 -4.62 -9.89 -6.34
N LEU A 34 -4.28 -10.95 -5.59
CA LEU A 34 -3.03 -11.01 -4.86
C LEU A 34 -1.92 -11.50 -5.79
N ILE A 35 -0.84 -10.73 -5.89
CA ILE A 35 0.32 -11.06 -6.73
C ILE A 35 1.45 -11.52 -5.81
N PHE A 36 1.94 -12.73 -6.03
CA PHE A 36 2.99 -13.33 -5.22
C PHE A 36 4.39 -13.20 -5.84
N ASN A 37 4.44 -12.98 -7.15
CA ASN A 37 5.69 -12.90 -7.90
C ASN A 37 6.04 -11.44 -8.17
N GLU A 38 7.22 -11.02 -7.70
CA GLU A 38 7.70 -9.65 -7.90
C GLU A 38 7.85 -9.28 -9.38
N ASN A 39 8.32 -10.21 -10.21
CA ASN A 39 8.47 -9.95 -11.65
C ASN A 39 7.13 -9.72 -12.34
N GLU A 40 6.08 -10.44 -11.96
CA GLU A 40 4.72 -10.21 -12.46
C GLU A 40 4.24 -8.80 -12.07
N PHE A 41 4.45 -8.41 -10.83
CA PHE A 41 4.11 -7.09 -10.32
C PHE A 41 4.86 -5.97 -11.08
N GLN A 42 6.16 -6.12 -11.24
CA GLN A 42 7.00 -5.15 -11.95
C GLN A 42 6.59 -4.99 -13.42
N LYS A 43 6.20 -6.08 -14.09
CA LYS A 43 5.68 -6.03 -15.46
C LYS A 43 4.38 -5.24 -15.57
N LEU A 44 3.47 -5.41 -14.61
CA LEU A 44 2.25 -4.61 -14.56
C LEU A 44 2.58 -3.13 -14.35
N LEU A 45 3.40 -2.83 -13.36
CA LEU A 45 3.78 -1.47 -12.99
C LEU A 45 4.48 -0.72 -14.12
N ALA A 46 5.36 -1.39 -14.87
CA ALA A 46 6.13 -0.80 -15.98
C ALA A 46 5.25 -0.23 -17.11
N ASN A 47 4.04 -0.75 -17.26
CA ASN A 47 3.08 -0.32 -18.30
C ASN A 47 2.03 0.67 -17.78
N LEU A 48 2.19 1.17 -16.56
CA LEU A 48 1.23 2.06 -15.91
C LEU A 48 1.80 3.46 -15.73
N LYS A 49 0.93 4.45 -15.92
CA LYS A 49 1.20 5.82 -15.52
C LYS A 49 0.59 6.06 -14.14
N ILE A 50 1.45 6.31 -13.16
CA ILE A 50 1.02 6.60 -11.79
C ILE A 50 0.44 8.02 -11.74
N GLU A 51 -0.80 8.15 -11.26
CA GLU A 51 -1.42 9.46 -11.03
C GLU A 51 -1.25 9.93 -9.59
N LYS A 52 -1.39 9.02 -8.62
CA LYS A 52 -1.34 9.34 -7.20
C LYS A 52 -0.85 8.16 -6.39
N THR A 53 -0.13 8.44 -5.31
CA THR A 53 0.24 7.46 -4.28
C THR A 53 -0.35 7.89 -2.94
N VAL A 54 -0.90 6.94 -2.18
CA VAL A 54 -1.52 7.17 -0.87
C VAL A 54 -1.07 6.08 0.09
N SER A 55 -0.78 6.44 1.33
CA SER A 55 -0.57 5.43 2.39
C SER A 55 -1.89 4.69 2.63
N GLY A 56 -1.86 3.37 2.49
CA GLY A 56 -3.03 2.50 2.59
C GLY A 56 -2.83 1.37 3.59
N GLY A 57 -3.64 0.34 3.43
CA GLY A 57 -3.75 -0.78 4.38
C GLY A 57 -4.93 -0.58 5.34
N SER A 58 -5.71 -1.65 5.55
CA SER A 58 -6.98 -1.56 6.29
C SER A 58 -6.80 -1.07 7.73
N VAL A 59 -5.81 -1.59 8.44
CA VAL A 59 -5.51 -1.14 9.82
C VAL A 59 -5.01 0.29 9.83
N ALA A 60 -4.08 0.64 8.94
CA ALA A 60 -3.56 2.02 8.87
C ALA A 60 -4.66 3.03 8.57
N ASN A 61 -5.58 2.72 7.66
CA ASN A 61 -6.73 3.58 7.36
C ASN A 61 -7.63 3.78 8.60
N SER A 62 -7.84 2.73 9.40
CA SER A 62 -8.59 2.83 10.66
C SER A 62 -7.87 3.72 11.68
N ILE A 63 -6.55 3.58 11.78
CA ILE A 63 -5.72 4.40 12.67
C ILE A 63 -5.74 5.87 12.24
N VAL A 64 -5.66 6.16 10.94
CA VAL A 64 -5.82 7.52 10.41
C VAL A 64 -7.18 8.10 10.78
N GLY A 65 -8.26 7.33 10.61
CA GLY A 65 -9.61 7.75 11.03
C GLY A 65 -9.70 8.09 12.51
N LEU A 66 -9.06 7.29 13.37
CA LEU A 66 -9.01 7.56 14.82
C LEU A 66 -8.17 8.81 15.14
N SER A 67 -7.09 9.07 14.40
CA SER A 67 -6.33 10.32 14.53
C SER A 67 -7.18 11.54 14.20
N GLN A 68 -7.95 11.47 13.09
CA GLN A 68 -8.87 12.55 12.70
C GLN A 68 -9.95 12.82 13.77
N LEU A 69 -10.31 11.80 14.55
CA LEU A 69 -11.18 11.93 15.73
C LEU A 69 -10.43 12.39 16.99
N LYS A 70 -9.21 12.91 16.83
CA LYS A 70 -8.38 13.51 17.92
C LYS A 70 -7.90 12.50 18.97
N ASN A 71 -7.76 11.23 18.62
CA ASN A 71 -7.09 10.26 19.47
C ASN A 71 -5.56 10.30 19.27
N GLU A 72 -4.81 9.96 20.30
CA GLU A 72 -3.38 9.66 20.19
C GLU A 72 -3.24 8.25 19.60
N VAL A 73 -2.62 8.14 18.47
CA VAL A 73 -2.55 6.88 17.71
C VAL A 73 -1.16 6.59 17.19
N GLY A 74 -0.86 5.31 17.03
CA GLY A 74 0.36 4.83 16.43
C GLY A 74 0.11 3.64 15.53
N PHE A 75 1.05 3.39 14.63
CA PHE A 75 1.01 2.27 13.70
C PHE A 75 2.36 1.58 13.59
N ILE A 76 2.34 0.26 13.60
CA ILE A 76 3.47 -0.61 13.31
C ILE A 76 3.17 -1.37 12.01
N GLY A 77 4.05 -1.23 11.04
CA GLY A 77 3.97 -1.95 9.77
C GLY A 77 5.32 -1.94 9.08
N LYS A 78 5.68 -3.03 8.44
CA LYS A 78 7.01 -3.18 7.84
C LYS A 78 7.06 -2.55 6.45
N ILE A 79 8.03 -1.66 6.25
CA ILE A 79 8.35 -1.01 4.97
C ILE A 79 9.83 -1.15 4.68
N SER A 80 10.22 -1.05 3.42
CA SER A 80 11.62 -0.95 3.01
C SER A 80 12.07 0.51 2.98
N ASP A 81 13.38 0.74 3.05
CA ASP A 81 13.97 2.05 2.80
C ASP A 81 14.07 2.29 1.28
N ASP A 82 12.92 2.53 0.68
CA ASP A 82 12.71 2.85 -0.72
C ASP A 82 11.76 4.05 -0.87
N ASP A 83 11.56 4.52 -2.10
CA ASP A 83 10.74 5.71 -2.36
C ASP A 83 9.30 5.55 -1.86
N LEU A 84 8.71 4.36 -2.02
CA LEU A 84 7.35 4.10 -1.56
C LEU A 84 7.28 3.99 -0.04
N GLY A 85 8.27 3.38 0.61
CA GLY A 85 8.39 3.34 2.07
C GLY A 85 8.50 4.74 2.67
N ASN A 86 9.30 5.62 2.06
CA ASN A 86 9.42 7.01 2.48
C ASN A 86 8.08 7.75 2.36
N LYS A 87 7.39 7.61 1.24
CA LYS A 87 6.07 8.19 1.04
C LYS A 87 5.03 7.66 2.01
N TYR A 88 5.11 6.36 2.34
CA TYR A 88 4.22 5.74 3.33
C TYR A 88 4.36 6.38 4.70
N GLU A 89 5.58 6.44 5.21
CA GLU A 89 5.89 7.03 6.52
C GLU A 89 5.48 8.50 6.58
N GLU A 90 5.84 9.30 5.55
CA GLU A 90 5.45 10.71 5.47
C GLU A 90 3.93 10.88 5.45
N GLY A 91 3.21 10.03 4.72
CA GLY A 91 1.75 10.06 4.63
C GLY A 91 1.10 9.86 5.99
N LEU A 92 1.56 8.87 6.77
CA LEU A 92 1.04 8.64 8.13
C LEU A 92 1.37 9.80 9.08
N ARG A 93 2.59 10.33 9.03
CA ARG A 93 3.00 11.46 9.88
C ARG A 93 2.19 12.72 9.58
N LYS A 94 1.83 12.99 8.32
CA LYS A 94 0.94 14.11 7.94
C LYS A 94 -0.47 13.98 8.54
N GLU A 95 -0.92 12.75 8.77
CA GLU A 95 -2.19 12.44 9.43
C GLU A 95 -2.07 12.36 10.96
N ASN A 96 -0.95 12.81 11.55
CA ASN A 96 -0.65 12.77 12.98
C ASN A 96 -0.69 11.35 13.56
N VAL A 97 -0.23 10.37 12.80
CA VAL A 97 -0.04 8.99 13.24
C VAL A 97 1.44 8.77 13.54
N ASP A 98 1.76 8.32 14.74
CA ASP A 98 3.12 7.92 15.11
C ASP A 98 3.46 6.60 14.42
N PHE A 99 4.56 6.58 13.67
CA PHE A 99 5.02 5.38 13.00
C PHE A 99 6.19 4.76 13.77
N PHE A 100 6.03 3.53 14.24
CA PHE A 100 6.96 2.87 15.17
C PHE A 100 7.81 1.77 14.53
N TYR A 101 8.03 1.81 13.24
CA TYR A 101 8.95 0.90 12.56
C TYR A 101 10.14 1.67 12.00
N THR A 102 11.35 1.16 12.28
CA THR A 102 12.59 1.70 11.70
C THR A 102 12.91 0.96 10.41
N LYS A 103 12.67 1.63 9.29
CA LYS A 103 12.91 1.03 7.97
C LYS A 103 14.37 0.72 7.74
N LYS A 104 14.63 -0.36 7.03
CA LYS A 104 15.96 -0.83 6.62
C LYS A 104 15.97 -1.00 5.10
N LYS A 105 17.15 -0.93 4.51
CA LYS A 105 17.33 -1.27 3.11
C LYS A 105 17.19 -2.78 2.96
N GLU A 106 16.12 -3.20 2.30
CA GLU A 106 15.75 -4.59 2.10
C GLU A 106 15.82 -4.98 0.61
N ASN A 107 15.98 -6.27 0.33
CA ASN A 107 15.90 -6.76 -1.05
C ASN A 107 14.45 -6.90 -1.55
N ILE A 108 13.48 -6.86 -0.63
CA ILE A 108 12.05 -6.94 -0.93
C ILE A 108 11.48 -5.52 -0.84
N PRO A 109 10.79 -5.02 -1.88
CA PRO A 109 10.25 -3.67 -1.87
C PRO A 109 9.07 -3.51 -0.91
N THR A 110 8.76 -2.26 -0.61
CA THR A 110 7.57 -1.87 0.16
C THR A 110 6.29 -2.40 -0.49
N GLY A 111 5.37 -2.89 0.32
CA GLY A 111 4.09 -3.43 -0.13
C GLY A 111 3.27 -2.40 -0.91
N THR A 112 2.67 -2.83 -2.00
CA THR A 112 2.00 -1.94 -2.95
C THR A 112 0.69 -2.54 -3.44
N CYS A 113 -0.35 -1.73 -3.53
CA CYS A 113 -1.59 -2.07 -4.21
C CYS A 113 -1.76 -1.17 -5.43
N LEU A 114 -1.75 -1.76 -6.62
CA LEU A 114 -2.13 -1.07 -7.86
C LEU A 114 -3.65 -0.95 -7.90
N ILE A 115 -4.16 0.27 -7.92
CA ILE A 115 -5.58 0.57 -8.07
C ILE A 115 -5.80 1.06 -9.50
N LEU A 116 -6.32 0.17 -10.34
CA LEU A 116 -6.56 0.39 -11.75
C LEU A 116 -7.98 0.90 -11.95
N VAL A 117 -8.10 2.16 -12.34
CA VAL A 117 -9.39 2.84 -12.54
C VAL A 117 -9.72 2.86 -14.02
N THR A 118 -10.76 2.15 -14.42
CA THR A 118 -11.29 2.15 -15.79
C THR A 118 -12.22 3.34 -16.03
N PRO A 119 -12.56 3.68 -17.32
CA PRO A 119 -13.33 4.88 -17.64
C PRO A 119 -14.72 4.97 -16.98
N ASP A 120 -15.30 3.83 -16.63
CA ASP A 120 -16.58 3.74 -15.90
C ASP A 120 -16.41 3.93 -14.37
N SER A 121 -15.21 4.31 -13.92
CA SER A 121 -14.84 4.49 -12.50
C SER A 121 -14.79 3.19 -11.69
N GLU A 122 -14.85 2.03 -12.32
CA GLU A 122 -14.61 0.74 -11.66
C GLU A 122 -13.15 0.63 -11.23
N ARG A 123 -12.92 0.01 -10.07
CA ARG A 123 -11.58 -0.20 -9.51
C ARG A 123 -11.23 -1.67 -9.51
N THR A 124 -10.12 -2.00 -10.17
CA THR A 124 -9.52 -3.33 -10.14
C THR A 124 -8.20 -3.23 -9.39
N MET A 125 -7.98 -4.08 -8.41
CA MET A 125 -6.82 -3.99 -7.52
C MET A 125 -5.87 -5.15 -7.73
N CYS A 126 -4.57 -4.85 -7.75
CA CYS A 126 -3.50 -5.85 -7.78
C CYS A 126 -2.56 -5.57 -6.61
N THR A 127 -2.57 -6.44 -5.61
CA THR A 127 -1.80 -6.25 -4.38
C THR A 127 -0.57 -7.16 -4.36
N TYR A 128 0.59 -6.55 -4.21
CA TYR A 128 1.84 -7.21 -3.89
C TYR A 128 2.25 -6.83 -2.47
N LEU A 129 2.24 -7.80 -1.55
CA LEU A 129 2.52 -7.53 -0.13
C LEU A 129 3.96 -7.09 0.13
N GLY A 130 4.90 -7.50 -0.71
CA GLY A 130 6.31 -7.13 -0.54
C GLY A 130 6.81 -7.40 0.87
N ILE A 131 7.57 -6.46 1.42
CA ILE A 131 8.13 -6.60 2.77
C ILE A 131 7.05 -6.52 3.87
N ALA A 132 5.88 -5.93 3.60
CA ALA A 132 4.80 -5.82 4.58
C ALA A 132 4.34 -7.19 5.09
N GLY A 133 4.32 -8.21 4.22
CA GLY A 133 3.97 -9.58 4.59
C GLY A 133 5.05 -10.31 5.39
N LYS A 134 6.19 -9.69 5.67
CA LYS A 134 7.33 -10.26 6.42
C LYS A 134 7.49 -9.68 7.82
N ILE A 135 6.47 -8.96 8.30
CA ILE A 135 6.49 -8.47 9.70
C ILE A 135 6.54 -9.65 10.67
N SER A 136 7.34 -9.52 11.70
CA SER A 136 7.57 -10.54 12.72
C SER A 136 7.61 -9.91 14.11
N GLU A 137 7.66 -10.72 15.15
CA GLU A 137 7.81 -10.27 16.54
C GLU A 137 9.08 -9.45 16.79
N ASN A 138 10.13 -9.64 15.96
CA ASN A 138 11.36 -8.85 16.06
C ASN A 138 11.23 -7.43 15.51
N ASP A 139 10.13 -7.12 14.88
CA ASP A 139 9.85 -5.81 14.26
C ASP A 139 8.93 -4.95 15.15
N VAL A 140 8.50 -5.49 16.31
CA VAL A 140 7.51 -4.86 17.21
C VAL A 140 8.16 -4.38 18.50
#